data_fe732b3b9625e2040d04854bdc230161
#
_entry.id   fe732b3b9625e2040d04854bdc230161
#
_cell.length_a   1.000
_cell.length_b   1.000
_cell.length_c   1.000
_cell.angle_alpha   90.00
_cell.angle_beta   90.00
_cell.angle_gamma   90.00
#
_symmetry.space_group_name_H-M   'P 1'
#
loop_
_entity.id
_entity.type
_entity.pdbx_description
1 polymer ?
#
loop_
_entity_poly.entity_id
_entity_poly.type
_entity_poly.pdbx_seq_one_letter_code
_entity_poly.pdbx_strand_id
1 'polypeptide(L)'
;MVNNQSEFWRSTLAGAEHIEPYYSLPMAYRGTPIRLTEWTSCGGCAAKWGASLLSELVAEMPGSLDKSLLVGLAPFDDAAVYQVSPDVALVSTTDFFPPLVDDPEDFGAIAAANACSDVFAMGAHVVMAINVAAFPEHFPHDAISAIFGAASKVVTEAGGTIAGGHTIRNPEPIFGLAVQGVVHPSKIWRKGGSQPGDVVMMSKPIGTALALAGGCATDQRAAINGMRTLNRRAAEQLRELGDDVHAVTDVTGYGLAGHGWEVAERGGVRLHIDAQNIVAYPGALKAASEGMRTGGDPRNRTYVEGHCTISAPDAHAALCFDPQTSGGLLAVVPQHRQQQLLDLGWWHAGHIEAGAPGIVIE
;
A
#
# COMPACT_ATOMS: atom_id res chain seq x y z
N MET A 1 1.83 -27.00 -28.51
CA MET A 1 2.99 -26.92 -27.61
C MET A 1 2.70 -25.83 -26.59
N VAL A 2 1.84 -26.14 -25.63
CA VAL A 2 1.43 -25.26 -24.50
C VAL A 2 1.54 -26.19 -23.30
N ASN A 3 2.61 -26.08 -22.51
CA ASN A 3 2.64 -26.64 -21.15
C ASN A 3 4.01 -26.58 -20.45
N ASN A 4 4.76 -25.48 -20.54
CA ASN A 4 6.06 -25.46 -19.83
C ASN A 4 6.24 -24.31 -18.84
N GLN A 5 5.30 -23.37 -18.73
CA GLN A 5 5.44 -22.23 -17.79
C GLN A 5 4.97 -22.57 -16.37
N SER A 6 3.97 -23.44 -16.23
CA SER A 6 3.50 -23.88 -14.92
C SER A 6 4.47 -24.84 -14.21
N GLU A 7 5.27 -25.56 -14.96
CA GLU A 7 6.25 -26.50 -14.38
C GLU A 7 7.52 -25.81 -13.91
N PHE A 8 8.00 -24.77 -14.59
CA PHE A 8 9.14 -23.99 -14.13
C PHE A 8 8.89 -23.36 -12.76
N TRP A 9 7.73 -22.71 -12.58
CA TRP A 9 7.36 -22.09 -11.29
C TRP A 9 7.07 -23.14 -10.22
N ARG A 10 6.50 -24.28 -10.55
CA ARG A 10 6.31 -25.39 -9.63
C ARG A 10 7.63 -26.04 -9.20
N SER A 11 8.60 -26.16 -10.09
CA SER A 11 9.91 -26.71 -9.74
C SER A 11 10.76 -25.74 -8.92
N THR A 12 10.65 -24.43 -9.15
CA THR A 12 11.36 -23.41 -8.36
C THR A 12 10.74 -23.28 -6.95
N LEU A 13 9.43 -23.50 -6.79
CA LEU A 13 8.74 -23.49 -5.50
C LEU A 13 8.77 -24.85 -4.79
N ALA A 14 8.90 -25.96 -5.51
CA ALA A 14 8.98 -27.32 -4.94
C ALA A 14 10.33 -27.63 -4.26
N GLY A 15 11.38 -26.85 -4.53
CA GLY A 15 12.69 -26.98 -3.86
C GLY A 15 12.74 -26.41 -2.44
N ALA A 16 11.63 -25.87 -1.91
CA ALA A 16 11.54 -25.31 -0.57
C ALA A 16 10.98 -26.31 0.48
N GLU A 17 10.95 -27.60 0.17
CA GLU A 17 10.62 -28.61 1.16
C GLU A 17 11.81 -28.83 2.12
N HIS A 18 11.53 -28.64 3.44
CA HIS A 18 12.40 -28.89 4.60
C HIS A 18 13.50 -27.88 4.92
N ILE A 19 13.14 -26.60 5.06
CA ILE A 19 13.79 -25.78 6.08
C ILE A 19 12.83 -25.76 7.28
N GLU A 20 13.11 -26.53 8.31
CA GLU A 20 12.44 -26.37 9.60
C GLU A 20 12.55 -24.87 9.99
N PRO A 21 11.44 -24.21 10.40
CA PRO A 21 11.50 -22.81 10.79
C PRO A 21 12.43 -22.70 12.01
N TYR A 22 13.59 -22.11 11.82
CA TYR A 22 14.59 -21.86 12.87
C TYR A 22 14.09 -20.88 13.95
N TYR A 23 12.84 -20.46 13.85
CA TYR A 23 12.21 -19.56 14.80
C TYR A 23 10.99 -20.26 15.39
N SER A 24 11.09 -20.64 16.68
CA SER A 24 9.90 -20.87 17.50
C SER A 24 8.99 -19.65 17.35
N LEU A 25 7.72 -19.84 17.02
CA LEU A 25 6.74 -18.76 16.90
C LEU A 25 6.83 -17.88 18.14
N PRO A 26 7.13 -16.57 18.02
CA PRO A 26 7.14 -15.69 19.17
C PRO A 26 5.74 -15.72 19.79
N MET A 27 5.70 -15.94 21.12
CA MET A 27 4.47 -15.74 21.88
C MET A 27 4.08 -14.26 21.79
N ALA A 28 2.79 -13.95 21.88
CA ALA A 28 2.30 -12.57 21.94
C ALA A 28 3.16 -11.75 22.90
N TYR A 29 3.47 -10.50 22.54
CA TYR A 29 4.29 -9.60 23.35
C TYR A 29 3.81 -9.59 24.82
N ARG A 30 4.67 -9.98 25.72
CA ARG A 30 4.42 -10.05 27.17
C ARG A 30 5.39 -9.17 27.98
N GLY A 31 6.09 -8.29 27.29
CA GLY A 31 7.01 -7.34 27.91
C GLY A 31 6.34 -6.25 28.71
N THR A 32 7.11 -5.34 29.28
CA THR A 32 6.61 -4.14 29.93
C THR A 32 5.74 -3.36 28.94
N PRO A 33 4.52 -2.96 29.33
CA PRO A 33 3.67 -2.17 28.44
C PRO A 33 4.44 -0.94 27.93
N ILE A 34 4.59 -0.84 26.64
CA ILE A 34 5.20 0.30 25.96
C ILE A 34 4.16 0.94 25.04
N ARG A 35 4.14 2.25 25.00
CA ARG A 35 3.30 3.01 24.06
C ARG A 35 4.22 3.61 23.00
N LEU A 36 4.34 2.94 21.86
CA LEU A 36 5.28 3.35 20.80
C LEU A 36 5.00 4.75 20.29
N THR A 37 3.73 5.17 20.28
CA THR A 37 3.33 6.51 19.83
C THR A 37 3.84 7.64 20.72
N GLU A 38 4.23 7.36 21.96
CA GLU A 38 4.87 8.35 22.86
C GLU A 38 6.34 8.65 22.50
N TRP A 39 6.94 7.85 21.62
CA TRP A 39 8.32 7.99 21.18
C TRP A 39 8.48 8.76 19.87
N THR A 40 7.40 9.23 19.27
CA THR A 40 7.41 9.93 17.99
C THR A 40 6.43 11.10 17.98
N SER A 41 6.74 12.10 17.17
CA SER A 41 5.87 13.27 16.95
C SER A 41 4.84 13.06 15.84
N CYS A 42 5.02 12.04 14.97
CA CYS A 42 4.13 11.71 13.84
C CYS A 42 4.28 10.24 13.49
N GLY A 43 3.23 9.54 13.11
CA GLY A 43 3.26 8.11 12.83
C GLY A 43 2.67 7.69 11.48
N GLY A 44 3.08 6.50 11.02
CA GLY A 44 2.58 5.89 9.80
C GLY A 44 2.87 6.66 8.52
N CYS A 45 2.12 6.37 7.48
CA CYS A 45 2.26 7.05 6.17
C CYS A 45 1.96 8.56 6.20
N ALA A 46 1.31 9.08 7.27
CA ALA A 46 1.15 10.52 7.48
C ALA A 46 2.48 11.26 7.75
N ALA A 47 3.56 10.53 8.07
CA ALA A 47 4.90 11.10 8.21
C ALA A 47 5.61 11.35 6.87
N LYS A 48 5.10 10.84 5.75
CA LYS A 48 5.67 11.07 4.42
C LYS A 48 5.65 12.56 4.06
N TRP A 49 6.68 13.00 3.34
CA TRP A 49 6.71 14.36 2.77
C TRP A 49 5.61 14.53 1.72
N GLY A 50 5.15 15.78 1.53
CA GLY A 50 4.15 16.07 0.50
C GLY A 50 4.63 15.71 -0.90
N ALA A 51 3.74 15.12 -1.72
CA ALA A 51 4.07 14.61 -3.05
C ALA A 51 4.63 15.71 -3.99
N SER A 52 4.14 16.95 -3.93
CA SER A 52 4.58 18.06 -4.77
C SER A 52 6.07 18.37 -4.58
N LEU A 53 6.53 18.51 -3.33
CA LEU A 53 7.93 18.76 -3.04
C LEU A 53 8.83 17.59 -3.47
N LEU A 54 8.39 16.36 -3.23
CA LEU A 54 9.15 15.19 -3.65
C LEU A 54 9.25 15.10 -5.18
N SER A 55 8.18 15.41 -5.89
CA SER A 55 8.16 15.43 -7.37
C SER A 55 9.14 16.48 -7.94
N GLU A 56 9.23 17.66 -7.31
CA GLU A 56 10.20 18.70 -7.71
C GLU A 56 11.64 18.20 -7.54
N LEU A 57 11.97 17.60 -6.39
CA LEU A 57 13.30 17.07 -6.10
C LEU A 57 13.68 15.93 -7.05
N VAL A 58 12.73 15.04 -7.36
CA VAL A 58 12.96 13.91 -8.28
C VAL A 58 13.10 14.38 -9.73
N ALA A 59 12.38 15.44 -10.13
CA ALA A 59 12.49 16.01 -11.49
C ALA A 59 13.89 16.57 -11.80
N GLU A 60 14.65 16.98 -10.78
CA GLU A 60 16.04 17.45 -10.93
C GLU A 60 17.05 16.30 -11.07
N MET A 61 16.65 15.05 -10.77
CA MET A 61 17.54 13.91 -10.87
C MET A 61 17.73 13.49 -12.34
N PRO A 62 18.95 13.14 -12.74
CA PRO A 62 19.18 12.63 -14.09
C PRO A 62 18.42 11.32 -14.29
N GLY A 63 17.61 11.24 -15.35
CA GLY A 63 16.93 10.01 -15.72
C GLY A 63 17.93 8.91 -16.13
N SER A 64 17.54 7.65 -15.92
CA SER A 64 18.34 6.51 -16.38
C SER A 64 18.18 6.32 -17.89
N LEU A 65 19.30 6.04 -18.57
CA LEU A 65 19.34 5.62 -19.99
C LEU A 65 19.31 4.08 -20.12
N ASP A 66 19.27 3.35 -19.02
CA ASP A 66 19.23 1.88 -19.04
C ASP A 66 17.86 1.40 -19.49
N LYS A 67 17.83 0.74 -20.65
CA LYS A 67 16.62 0.18 -21.26
C LYS A 67 16.01 -0.97 -20.45
N SER A 68 16.77 -1.58 -19.56
CA SER A 68 16.29 -2.63 -18.65
C SER A 68 15.47 -2.05 -17.49
N LEU A 69 15.57 -0.74 -17.23
CA LEU A 69 14.71 -0.05 -16.26
C LEU A 69 13.32 0.19 -16.90
N LEU A 70 12.37 -0.68 -16.60
CA LEU A 70 11.01 -0.64 -17.15
C LEU A 70 10.10 0.37 -16.48
N VAL A 71 10.33 0.60 -15.17
CA VAL A 71 9.67 1.62 -14.33
C VAL A 71 10.74 2.25 -13.44
N GLY A 72 10.84 3.57 -13.50
CA GLY A 72 11.85 4.34 -12.77
C GLY A 72 11.25 5.61 -12.15
N LEU A 73 12.07 6.67 -12.07
CA LEU A 73 11.68 7.91 -11.43
C LEU A 73 10.65 8.74 -12.23
N ALA A 74 10.61 8.60 -13.54
CA ALA A 74 9.67 9.35 -14.40
C ALA A 74 9.31 8.53 -15.66
N PRO A 75 8.03 8.23 -15.88
CA PRO A 75 6.95 8.36 -14.91
C PRO A 75 7.11 7.34 -13.77
N PHE A 76 6.92 7.78 -12.54
CA PHE A 76 6.97 6.89 -11.36
C PHE A 76 5.72 6.00 -11.28
N ASP A 77 5.85 4.89 -10.60
CA ASP A 77 4.76 3.96 -10.23
C ASP A 77 4.97 3.52 -8.76
N ASP A 78 4.22 2.54 -8.26
CA ASP A 78 4.32 2.12 -6.85
C ASP A 78 5.72 1.57 -6.51
N ALA A 79 6.38 0.90 -7.45
CA ALA A 79 7.75 0.42 -7.27
C ALA A 79 8.60 0.58 -8.53
N ALA A 80 9.92 0.58 -8.35
CA ALA A 80 10.86 0.47 -9.46
C ALA A 80 10.83 -0.96 -10.05
N VAL A 81 10.95 -1.06 -11.38
CA VAL A 81 10.98 -2.36 -12.08
C VAL A 81 12.15 -2.43 -13.04
N TYR A 82 13.01 -3.43 -12.83
CA TYR A 82 14.19 -3.68 -13.65
C TYR A 82 14.11 -5.06 -14.31
N GLN A 83 14.24 -5.13 -15.63
CA GLN A 83 14.24 -6.38 -16.37
C GLN A 83 15.58 -7.09 -16.23
N VAL A 84 15.58 -8.26 -15.60
CA VAL A 84 16.78 -9.08 -15.36
C VAL A 84 17.01 -10.08 -16.51
N SER A 85 15.92 -10.58 -17.09
CA SER A 85 15.95 -11.48 -18.24
C SER A 85 14.69 -11.26 -19.11
N PRO A 86 14.58 -11.90 -20.29
CA PRO A 86 13.37 -11.79 -21.12
C PRO A 86 12.07 -12.11 -20.37
N ASP A 87 12.11 -13.02 -19.39
CA ASP A 87 10.93 -13.54 -18.71
C ASP A 87 10.84 -13.07 -17.23
N VAL A 88 11.84 -12.35 -16.72
CA VAL A 88 11.90 -11.94 -15.30
C VAL A 88 12.20 -10.47 -15.17
N ALA A 89 11.34 -9.73 -14.48
CA ALA A 89 11.60 -8.40 -13.97
C ALA A 89 11.63 -8.40 -12.45
N LEU A 90 12.60 -7.71 -11.88
CA LEU A 90 12.73 -7.43 -10.45
C LEU A 90 11.91 -6.18 -10.12
N VAL A 91 11.01 -6.30 -9.16
CA VAL A 91 10.30 -5.18 -8.54
C VAL A 91 10.99 -4.84 -7.23
N SER A 92 11.28 -3.58 -6.97
CA SER A 92 11.95 -3.14 -5.74
C SER A 92 11.34 -1.87 -5.20
N THR A 93 11.00 -1.90 -3.92
CA THR A 93 10.46 -0.78 -3.16
C THR A 93 11.07 -0.69 -1.77
N THR A 94 10.89 0.45 -1.11
CA THR A 94 11.29 0.66 0.29
C THR A 94 10.27 1.54 0.99
N ASP A 95 9.61 1.01 2.00
CA ASP A 95 8.70 1.77 2.85
C ASP A 95 9.06 1.60 4.33
N PHE A 96 9.14 2.73 5.03
CA PHE A 96 9.43 2.78 6.47
C PHE A 96 8.80 4.04 7.08
N PHE A 97 8.40 3.95 8.34
CA PHE A 97 7.76 5.06 9.05
C PHE A 97 7.89 4.93 10.57
N PRO A 98 7.66 6.02 11.33
CA PRO A 98 7.52 5.98 12.77
C PRO A 98 6.24 5.26 13.20
N PRO A 99 6.17 4.75 14.47
CA PRO A 99 4.99 4.06 14.98
C PRO A 99 3.70 4.88 14.88
N LEU A 100 2.62 4.21 14.48
CA LEU A 100 1.25 4.76 14.43
C LEU A 100 0.32 4.05 15.42
N VAL A 101 0.77 2.99 16.04
CA VAL A 101 0.08 2.19 17.07
C VAL A 101 1.03 1.90 18.21
N ASP A 102 0.51 1.60 19.39
CA ASP A 102 1.31 1.41 20.59
C ASP A 102 1.92 0.01 20.70
N ASP A 103 1.24 -1.01 20.20
CA ASP A 103 1.68 -2.39 20.31
C ASP A 103 2.81 -2.69 19.30
N PRO A 104 3.97 -3.21 19.76
CA PRO A 104 5.10 -3.52 18.89
C PRO A 104 4.80 -4.58 17.82
N GLU A 105 3.98 -5.60 18.12
CA GLU A 105 3.63 -6.62 17.13
C GLU A 105 2.69 -6.06 16.06
N ASP A 106 1.72 -5.22 16.45
CA ASP A 106 0.85 -4.53 15.50
C ASP A 106 1.67 -3.61 14.59
N PHE A 107 2.61 -2.83 15.16
CA PHE A 107 3.46 -1.94 14.38
C PHE A 107 4.34 -2.70 13.38
N GLY A 108 5.02 -3.74 13.81
CA GLY A 108 5.85 -4.57 12.93
C GLY A 108 5.06 -5.24 11.81
N ALA A 109 3.86 -5.76 12.12
CA ALA A 109 2.99 -6.38 11.13
C ALA A 109 2.45 -5.37 10.10
N ILE A 110 2.03 -4.17 10.56
CA ILE A 110 1.54 -3.11 9.67
C ILE A 110 2.66 -2.62 8.75
N ALA A 111 3.87 -2.39 9.29
CA ALA A 111 5.01 -1.93 8.51
C ALA A 111 5.38 -2.94 7.40
N ALA A 112 5.36 -4.23 7.71
CA ALA A 112 5.63 -5.27 6.73
C ALA A 112 4.51 -5.41 5.69
N ALA A 113 3.24 -5.34 6.11
CA ALA A 113 2.10 -5.41 5.19
C ALA A 113 2.10 -4.22 4.21
N ASN A 114 2.42 -3.02 4.72
CA ASN A 114 2.54 -1.81 3.91
C ASN A 114 3.70 -1.92 2.90
N ALA A 115 4.89 -2.31 3.34
CA ALA A 115 6.05 -2.40 2.46
C ALA A 115 5.90 -3.49 1.36
N CYS A 116 5.18 -4.58 1.64
CA CYS A 116 4.87 -5.60 0.63
C CYS A 116 3.79 -5.14 -0.38
N SER A 117 3.03 -4.11 -0.06
CA SER A 117 1.85 -3.69 -0.84
C SER A 117 2.22 -3.19 -2.23
N ASP A 118 3.26 -2.38 -2.36
CA ASP A 118 3.76 -1.89 -3.66
C ASP A 118 4.09 -3.04 -4.61
N VAL A 119 4.70 -4.12 -4.09
CA VAL A 119 5.02 -5.30 -4.89
C VAL A 119 3.74 -5.95 -5.43
N PHE A 120 2.70 -6.04 -4.60
CA PHE A 120 1.40 -6.56 -5.03
C PHE A 120 0.68 -5.63 -6.02
N ALA A 121 0.78 -4.31 -5.83
CA ALA A 121 0.22 -3.31 -6.73
C ALA A 121 0.85 -3.38 -8.13
N MET A 122 2.13 -3.76 -8.23
CA MET A 122 2.83 -3.99 -9.49
C MET A 122 2.54 -5.36 -10.14
N GLY A 123 1.63 -6.17 -9.57
CA GLY A 123 1.31 -7.52 -10.05
C GLY A 123 2.36 -8.57 -9.71
N ALA A 124 3.38 -8.23 -8.94
CA ALA A 124 4.51 -9.08 -8.63
C ALA A 124 4.26 -10.01 -7.42
N HIS A 125 5.15 -10.99 -7.26
CA HIS A 125 5.22 -11.87 -6.10
C HIS A 125 6.37 -11.44 -5.21
N VAL A 126 6.14 -11.29 -3.91
CA VAL A 126 7.20 -11.01 -2.93
C VAL A 126 8.13 -12.21 -2.84
N VAL A 127 9.44 -11.96 -2.87
CA VAL A 127 10.46 -13.02 -2.76
C VAL A 127 11.40 -12.80 -1.57
N MET A 128 11.73 -11.53 -1.28
CA MET A 128 12.69 -11.21 -0.23
C MET A 128 12.39 -9.83 0.37
N ALA A 129 12.75 -9.65 1.62
CA ALA A 129 12.74 -8.35 2.28
C ALA A 129 14.00 -8.14 3.13
N ILE A 130 14.36 -6.88 3.33
CA ILE A 130 15.48 -6.44 4.16
C ILE A 130 14.94 -5.40 5.15
N ASN A 131 15.20 -5.58 6.44
CA ASN A 131 14.82 -4.63 7.48
C ASN A 131 15.54 -3.29 7.33
N VAL A 132 14.78 -2.20 7.42
CA VAL A 132 15.27 -0.83 7.56
C VAL A 132 14.79 -0.34 8.92
N ALA A 133 15.73 -0.16 9.87
CA ALA A 133 15.38 0.07 11.26
C ALA A 133 16.23 1.16 11.90
N ALA A 134 15.61 1.97 12.74
CA ALA A 134 16.28 2.94 13.59
C ALA A 134 15.57 2.99 14.94
N PHE A 135 16.32 2.94 16.05
CA PHE A 135 15.75 2.96 17.40
C PHE A 135 16.57 3.81 18.35
N PRO A 136 15.93 4.43 19.36
CA PRO A 136 16.63 5.05 20.47
C PRO A 136 17.55 4.05 21.20
N GLU A 137 18.70 4.52 21.70
CA GLU A 137 19.70 3.65 22.37
C GLU A 137 19.11 2.87 23.55
N HIS A 138 18.15 3.44 24.25
CA HIS A 138 17.50 2.84 25.42
C HIS A 138 16.13 2.21 25.11
N PHE A 139 15.82 2.01 23.81
CA PHE A 139 14.56 1.38 23.40
C PHE A 139 14.54 -0.09 23.86
N PRO A 140 13.41 -0.61 24.39
CA PRO A 140 13.32 -1.97 24.92
C PRO A 140 13.66 -3.03 23.87
N HIS A 141 14.59 -3.92 24.17
CA HIS A 141 15.02 -4.97 23.24
C HIS A 141 13.92 -5.98 22.92
N ASP A 142 13.04 -6.27 23.87
CA ASP A 142 11.88 -7.14 23.69
C ASP A 142 10.84 -6.52 22.71
N ALA A 143 10.67 -5.18 22.74
CA ALA A 143 9.84 -4.49 21.76
C ALA A 143 10.46 -4.56 20.35
N ILE A 144 11.77 -4.39 20.19
CA ILE A 144 12.45 -4.57 18.89
C ILE A 144 12.25 -6.00 18.38
N SER A 145 12.43 -6.98 19.26
CA SER A 145 12.26 -8.39 18.91
C SER A 145 10.81 -8.70 18.47
N ALA A 146 9.81 -8.10 19.14
CA ALA A 146 8.40 -8.24 18.78
C ALA A 146 8.10 -7.61 17.41
N ILE A 147 8.62 -6.40 17.13
CA ILE A 147 8.49 -5.73 15.82
C ILE A 147 9.05 -6.62 14.70
N PHE A 148 10.30 -7.09 14.86
CA PHE A 148 10.97 -7.92 13.85
C PHE A 148 10.29 -9.28 13.67
N GLY A 149 9.85 -9.91 14.77
CA GLY A 149 9.14 -11.17 14.74
C GLY A 149 7.79 -11.08 14.02
N ALA A 150 7.01 -10.03 14.28
CA ALA A 150 5.75 -9.79 13.59
C ALA A 150 5.95 -9.51 12.10
N ALA A 151 6.92 -8.68 11.75
CA ALA A 151 7.27 -8.40 10.36
C ALA A 151 7.69 -9.67 9.60
N SER A 152 8.50 -10.53 10.22
CA SER A 152 8.94 -11.80 9.62
C SER A 152 7.77 -12.73 9.31
N LYS A 153 6.77 -12.82 10.20
CA LYS A 153 5.55 -13.60 9.97
C LYS A 153 4.78 -13.08 8.75
N VAL A 154 4.59 -11.77 8.66
CA VAL A 154 3.86 -11.13 7.56
C VAL A 154 4.59 -11.30 6.23
N VAL A 155 5.93 -11.14 6.18
CA VAL A 155 6.71 -11.37 4.96
C VAL A 155 6.64 -12.84 4.54
N THR A 156 6.66 -13.78 5.49
CA THR A 156 6.47 -15.21 5.20
C THR A 156 5.07 -15.48 4.61
N GLU A 157 4.03 -14.88 5.19
CA GLU A 157 2.66 -14.94 4.66
C GLU A 157 2.57 -14.30 3.27
N ALA A 158 3.34 -13.24 3.00
CA ALA A 158 3.44 -12.62 1.67
C ALA A 158 4.11 -13.53 0.62
N GLY A 159 4.75 -14.62 1.04
CA GLY A 159 5.46 -15.57 0.17
C GLY A 159 6.97 -15.32 0.08
N GLY A 160 7.50 -14.38 0.86
CA GLY A 160 8.91 -14.01 0.89
C GLY A 160 9.62 -14.43 2.17
N THR A 161 10.86 -13.97 2.32
CA THR A 161 11.68 -14.15 3.51
C THR A 161 12.43 -12.87 3.86
N ILE A 162 12.62 -12.58 5.15
CA ILE A 162 13.55 -11.54 5.59
C ILE A 162 14.97 -12.10 5.58
N ALA A 163 15.83 -11.52 4.74
CA ALA A 163 17.19 -12.02 4.49
C ALA A 163 18.28 -11.21 5.23
N GLY A 164 17.89 -10.19 5.99
CA GLY A 164 18.83 -9.34 6.70
C GLY A 164 18.27 -7.96 6.97
N GLY A 165 19.15 -6.99 7.21
CA GLY A 165 18.74 -5.61 7.43
C GLY A 165 19.85 -4.70 7.90
N HIS A 166 19.50 -3.44 8.11
CA HIS A 166 20.37 -2.43 8.68
C HIS A 166 19.64 -1.70 9.81
N THR A 167 20.32 -1.58 10.96
CA THR A 167 19.76 -0.93 12.15
C THR A 167 20.72 0.14 12.64
N ILE A 168 20.22 1.34 12.86
CA ILE A 168 20.98 2.48 13.38
C ILE A 168 20.37 3.02 14.68
N ARG A 169 21.12 3.85 15.41
CA ARG A 169 20.58 4.64 16.52
C ARG A 169 19.91 5.90 15.98
N ASN A 170 18.71 6.22 16.50
CA ASN A 170 17.97 7.41 16.16
C ASN A 170 17.11 7.84 17.36
N PRO A 171 16.86 9.14 17.59
CA PRO A 171 16.01 9.60 18.69
C PRO A 171 14.57 9.07 18.64
N GLU A 172 14.03 8.88 17.45
CA GLU A 172 12.69 8.31 17.24
C GLU A 172 12.77 6.90 16.65
N PRO A 173 11.90 5.96 17.06
CA PRO A 173 11.83 4.66 16.42
C PRO A 173 11.30 4.78 14.99
N ILE A 174 11.95 4.10 14.07
CA ILE A 174 11.56 4.00 12.65
C ILE A 174 11.74 2.54 12.25
N PHE A 175 10.76 1.98 11.59
CA PHE A 175 10.84 0.62 11.07
C PHE A 175 10.10 0.47 9.74
N GLY A 176 10.65 -0.34 8.87
CA GLY A 176 10.06 -0.77 7.62
C GLY A 176 10.95 -1.75 6.89
N LEU A 177 10.67 -1.95 5.62
CA LEU A 177 11.36 -2.94 4.81
C LEU A 177 11.71 -2.38 3.43
N ALA A 178 12.87 -2.80 2.90
CA ALA A 178 13.10 -2.83 1.47
C ALA A 178 12.63 -4.20 0.96
N VAL A 179 11.66 -4.22 0.05
CA VAL A 179 11.00 -5.44 -0.45
C VAL A 179 11.33 -5.66 -1.91
N GLN A 180 11.67 -6.90 -2.25
CA GLN A 180 11.91 -7.33 -3.62
C GLN A 180 10.85 -8.35 -4.03
N GLY A 181 10.35 -8.15 -5.25
CA GLY A 181 9.42 -9.07 -5.89
C GLY A 181 9.85 -9.41 -7.32
N VAL A 182 9.20 -10.39 -7.89
CA VAL A 182 9.41 -10.79 -9.28
C VAL A 182 8.08 -10.87 -10.03
N VAL A 183 8.14 -10.49 -11.31
CA VAL A 183 7.01 -10.53 -12.23
C VAL A 183 7.52 -10.79 -13.64
N HIS A 184 6.69 -11.38 -14.52
CA HIS A 184 7.00 -11.40 -15.93
C HIS A 184 6.87 -9.98 -16.53
N PRO A 185 7.81 -9.48 -17.35
CA PRO A 185 7.79 -8.10 -17.87
C PRO A 185 6.49 -7.69 -18.56
N SER A 186 5.78 -8.63 -19.20
CA SER A 186 4.49 -8.37 -19.85
C SER A 186 3.28 -8.41 -18.89
N LYS A 187 3.48 -8.69 -17.62
CA LYS A 187 2.40 -8.79 -16.61
C LYS A 187 2.53 -7.76 -15.49
N ILE A 188 3.34 -6.74 -15.71
CA ILE A 188 3.47 -5.59 -14.80
C ILE A 188 2.17 -4.78 -14.87
N TRP A 189 1.53 -4.57 -13.72
CA TRP A 189 0.46 -3.59 -13.60
C TRP A 189 1.05 -2.19 -13.43
N ARG A 190 0.27 -1.18 -13.80
CA ARG A 190 0.68 0.22 -13.75
C ARG A 190 -0.49 1.08 -13.30
N LYS A 191 -0.21 2.29 -12.86
CA LYS A 191 -1.23 3.32 -12.57
C LYS A 191 -1.93 3.81 -13.84
N GLY A 192 -1.29 3.74 -15.00
CA GLY A 192 -1.85 4.14 -16.29
C GLY A 192 -2.43 2.96 -17.07
N GLY A 193 -3.44 3.25 -17.92
CA GLY A 193 -4.10 2.24 -18.76
C GLY A 193 -5.61 2.24 -18.64
N SER A 194 -6.17 3.02 -17.71
CA SER A 194 -7.61 3.20 -17.52
C SER A 194 -8.31 3.66 -18.80
N GLN A 195 -9.50 3.13 -19.07
CA GLN A 195 -10.30 3.43 -20.23
C GLN A 195 -11.65 4.00 -19.83
N PRO A 196 -12.22 4.95 -20.60
CA PRO A 196 -13.59 5.42 -20.36
C PRO A 196 -14.59 4.26 -20.36
N GLY A 197 -15.45 4.23 -19.34
CA GLY A 197 -16.39 3.15 -19.09
C GLY A 197 -15.90 2.05 -18.14
N ASP A 198 -14.64 2.11 -17.71
CA ASP A 198 -14.15 1.25 -16.63
C ASP A 198 -14.75 1.62 -15.28
N VAL A 199 -14.72 0.67 -14.36
CA VAL A 199 -15.07 0.86 -12.96
C VAL A 199 -13.85 0.85 -12.06
N VAL A 200 -13.94 1.63 -10.98
CA VAL A 200 -12.90 1.71 -9.94
C VAL A 200 -13.33 0.84 -8.77
N MET A 201 -12.50 -0.12 -8.42
CA MET A 201 -12.76 -1.09 -7.36
C MET A 201 -11.71 -0.99 -6.26
N MET A 202 -12.11 -1.17 -5.01
CA MET A 202 -11.22 -1.12 -3.84
C MET A 202 -11.30 -2.43 -3.04
N SER A 203 -10.14 -2.92 -2.59
CA SER A 203 -10.05 -4.20 -1.88
C SER A 203 -10.16 -4.11 -0.37
N LYS A 204 -9.98 -2.93 0.24
CA LYS A 204 -10.13 -2.70 1.70
C LYS A 204 -10.94 -1.43 1.94
N PRO A 205 -11.59 -1.29 3.12
CA PRO A 205 -12.14 -0.03 3.59
C PRO A 205 -11.07 1.07 3.68
N ILE A 206 -11.50 2.34 3.69
CA ILE A 206 -10.63 3.51 3.93
C ILE A 206 -10.95 4.19 5.26
N GLY A 207 -10.16 5.19 5.65
CA GLY A 207 -10.34 5.93 6.90
C GLY A 207 -9.50 5.41 8.05
N THR A 208 -8.31 4.82 7.79
CA THR A 208 -7.44 4.25 8.82
C THR A 208 -6.98 5.28 9.83
N ALA A 209 -6.53 6.46 9.37
CA ALA A 209 -6.04 7.50 10.28
C ALA A 209 -7.18 8.16 11.07
N LEU A 210 -8.33 8.41 10.45
CA LEU A 210 -9.54 8.90 11.13
C LEU A 210 -10.05 7.91 12.19
N ALA A 211 -10.06 6.59 11.89
CA ALA A 211 -10.46 5.57 12.84
C ALA A 211 -9.50 5.48 14.04
N LEU A 212 -8.19 5.59 13.79
CA LEU A 212 -7.19 5.61 14.89
C LEU A 212 -7.32 6.86 15.76
N ALA A 213 -7.60 8.04 15.17
CA ALA A 213 -7.66 9.30 15.89
C ALA A 213 -8.97 9.51 16.64
N GLY A 214 -10.12 9.13 16.06
CA GLY A 214 -11.45 9.43 16.57
C GLY A 214 -12.30 8.22 16.95
N GLY A 215 -11.88 7.00 16.60
CA GLY A 215 -12.61 5.78 16.88
C GLY A 215 -12.47 5.33 18.36
N CYS A 216 -13.46 4.56 18.83
CA CYS A 216 -13.31 3.85 20.10
C CYS A 216 -12.32 2.68 19.96
N ALA A 217 -11.96 2.02 21.05
CA ALA A 217 -10.97 0.92 21.03
C ALA A 217 -11.34 -0.23 20.05
N THR A 218 -12.62 -0.52 19.88
CA THR A 218 -13.09 -1.53 18.91
C THR A 218 -12.90 -1.04 17.48
N ASP A 219 -13.19 0.23 17.20
CA ASP A 219 -13.02 0.84 15.88
C ASP A 219 -11.53 0.90 15.49
N GLN A 220 -10.68 1.33 16.43
CA GLN A 220 -9.22 1.33 16.25
C GLN A 220 -8.69 -0.07 15.96
N ARG A 221 -9.17 -1.09 16.69
CA ARG A 221 -8.77 -2.49 16.47
C ARG A 221 -9.19 -3.00 15.09
N ALA A 222 -10.37 -2.61 14.60
CA ALA A 222 -10.81 -2.95 13.25
C ALA A 222 -9.88 -2.36 12.19
N ALA A 223 -9.49 -1.08 12.31
CA ALA A 223 -8.54 -0.43 11.43
C ALA A 223 -7.15 -1.09 11.50
N ILE A 224 -6.64 -1.40 12.70
CA ILE A 224 -5.37 -2.10 12.92
C ILE A 224 -5.38 -3.46 12.23
N ASN A 225 -6.43 -4.24 12.38
CA ASN A 225 -6.56 -5.55 11.73
C ASN A 225 -6.55 -5.42 10.19
N GLY A 226 -7.25 -4.41 9.64
CA GLY A 226 -7.23 -4.11 8.22
C GLY A 226 -5.83 -3.70 7.70
N MET A 227 -5.11 -2.88 8.46
CA MET A 227 -3.73 -2.47 8.12
C MET A 227 -2.73 -3.65 8.18
N ARG A 228 -2.92 -4.62 9.07
CA ARG A 228 -2.11 -5.85 9.17
C ARG A 228 -2.39 -6.83 8.03
N THR A 229 -3.55 -6.70 7.37
CA THR A 229 -3.95 -7.60 6.28
C THR A 229 -3.16 -7.31 5.02
N LEU A 230 -2.50 -8.34 4.46
CA LEU A 230 -1.78 -8.26 3.19
C LEU A 230 -2.71 -8.02 1.99
N ASN A 231 -2.24 -7.28 1.00
CA ASN A 231 -2.89 -7.16 -0.30
C ASN A 231 -2.64 -8.37 -1.23
N ARG A 232 -1.96 -9.42 -0.75
CA ARG A 232 -1.65 -10.64 -1.51
C ARG A 232 -2.89 -11.26 -2.14
N ARG A 233 -3.95 -11.52 -1.34
CA ARG A 233 -5.19 -12.12 -1.84
C ARG A 233 -5.86 -11.25 -2.91
N ALA A 234 -5.89 -9.94 -2.71
CA ALA A 234 -6.41 -9.00 -3.68
C ALA A 234 -5.65 -9.06 -5.01
N ALA A 235 -4.31 -9.10 -4.96
CA ALA A 235 -3.49 -9.26 -6.15
C ALA A 235 -3.69 -10.63 -6.83
N GLU A 236 -3.86 -11.72 -6.06
CA GLU A 236 -4.18 -13.04 -6.61
C GLU A 236 -5.53 -13.02 -7.36
N GLN A 237 -6.55 -12.38 -6.80
CA GLN A 237 -7.86 -12.20 -7.43
C GLN A 237 -7.77 -11.41 -8.74
N LEU A 238 -6.99 -10.31 -8.76
CA LEU A 238 -6.80 -9.52 -9.97
C LEU A 238 -6.05 -10.30 -11.07
N ARG A 239 -5.05 -11.14 -10.70
CA ARG A 239 -4.33 -11.96 -11.70
C ARG A 239 -5.27 -12.92 -12.45
N GLU A 240 -6.35 -13.38 -11.80
CA GLU A 240 -7.37 -14.23 -12.45
C GLU A 240 -8.15 -13.49 -13.54
N LEU A 241 -8.20 -12.15 -13.50
CA LEU A 241 -8.85 -11.33 -14.54
C LEU A 241 -7.98 -11.18 -15.81
N GLY A 242 -6.70 -11.51 -15.73
CA GLY A 242 -5.78 -11.46 -16.87
C GLY A 242 -5.58 -10.04 -17.40
N ASP A 243 -5.85 -9.84 -18.67
CA ASP A 243 -5.62 -8.56 -19.35
C ASP A 243 -6.78 -7.55 -19.13
N ASP A 244 -7.84 -7.92 -18.38
CA ASP A 244 -8.91 -7.02 -17.96
C ASP A 244 -8.53 -6.17 -16.72
N VAL A 245 -7.29 -6.20 -16.28
CA VAL A 245 -6.76 -5.29 -15.25
C VAL A 245 -6.08 -4.12 -15.96
N HIS A 246 -6.74 -2.97 -16.02
CA HIS A 246 -6.28 -1.83 -16.80
C HIS A 246 -5.33 -0.92 -16.01
N ALA A 247 -5.60 -0.69 -14.72
CA ALA A 247 -4.70 0.04 -13.83
C ALA A 247 -4.81 -0.48 -12.40
N VAL A 248 -3.70 -0.42 -11.66
CA VAL A 248 -3.65 -0.78 -10.22
C VAL A 248 -2.72 0.18 -9.51
N THR A 249 -3.06 0.52 -8.28
CA THR A 249 -2.18 1.12 -7.27
C THR A 249 -2.65 0.69 -5.89
N ASP A 250 -1.83 0.81 -4.86
CA ASP A 250 -2.31 0.72 -3.49
C ASP A 250 -2.65 2.11 -2.94
N VAL A 251 -3.61 2.18 -2.03
CA VAL A 251 -4.03 3.46 -1.46
C VAL A 251 -3.35 3.66 -0.12
N THR A 252 -2.38 4.58 -0.07
CA THR A 252 -1.58 4.87 1.12
C THR A 252 -1.63 6.35 1.53
N GLY A 253 -0.52 6.98 1.80
CA GLY A 253 -0.42 8.29 2.45
C GLY A 253 -1.10 9.46 1.74
N TYR A 254 -1.30 9.39 0.42
CA TYR A 254 -2.00 10.44 -0.34
C TYR A 254 -3.52 10.28 -0.35
N GLY A 255 -4.04 9.23 0.30
CA GLY A 255 -5.47 8.94 0.36
C GLY A 255 -6.05 8.48 -0.97
N LEU A 256 -7.33 8.15 -0.98
CA LEU A 256 -8.04 7.71 -2.18
C LEU A 256 -8.02 8.80 -3.28
N ALA A 257 -8.16 10.06 -2.91
CA ALA A 257 -8.14 11.18 -3.85
C ALA A 257 -6.78 11.35 -4.51
N GLY A 258 -5.68 11.28 -3.74
CA GLY A 258 -4.32 11.45 -4.28
C GLY A 258 -3.91 10.31 -5.22
N HIS A 259 -4.13 9.05 -4.80
CA HIS A 259 -3.83 7.89 -5.65
C HIS A 259 -4.78 7.77 -6.85
N GLY A 260 -6.06 8.16 -6.68
CA GLY A 260 -6.99 8.29 -7.80
C GLY A 260 -6.53 9.33 -8.83
N TRP A 261 -5.96 10.46 -8.36
CA TRP A 261 -5.36 11.47 -9.23
C TRP A 261 -4.20 10.90 -10.04
N GLU A 262 -3.29 10.15 -9.41
CA GLU A 262 -2.18 9.51 -10.11
C GLU A 262 -2.68 8.57 -11.22
N VAL A 263 -3.75 7.80 -10.97
CA VAL A 263 -4.39 6.93 -11.97
C VAL A 263 -5.02 7.76 -13.10
N ALA A 264 -5.74 8.81 -12.77
CA ALA A 264 -6.40 9.69 -13.76
C ALA A 264 -5.37 10.41 -14.64
N GLU A 265 -4.30 10.94 -14.04
CA GLU A 265 -3.21 11.61 -14.75
C GLU A 265 -2.48 10.66 -15.71
N ARG A 266 -2.11 9.46 -15.22
CA ARG A 266 -1.40 8.45 -16.02
C ARG A 266 -2.26 7.83 -17.11
N GLY A 267 -3.57 7.70 -16.88
CA GLY A 267 -4.54 7.21 -17.86
C GLY A 267 -4.98 8.28 -18.87
N GLY A 268 -4.74 9.56 -18.60
CA GLY A 268 -5.26 10.65 -19.41
C GLY A 268 -6.80 10.75 -19.37
N VAL A 269 -7.42 10.42 -18.23
CA VAL A 269 -8.86 10.26 -18.04
C VAL A 269 -9.38 11.06 -16.85
N ARG A 270 -10.70 11.11 -16.69
CA ARG A 270 -11.35 11.63 -15.48
C ARG A 270 -11.83 10.48 -14.62
N LEU A 271 -11.46 10.49 -13.35
CA LEU A 271 -11.87 9.49 -12.37
C LEU A 271 -12.92 10.08 -11.44
N HIS A 272 -14.09 9.46 -11.40
CA HIS A 272 -15.18 9.79 -10.49
C HIS A 272 -15.11 8.88 -9.26
N ILE A 273 -15.19 9.46 -8.06
CA ILE A 273 -15.32 8.76 -6.78
C ILE A 273 -16.75 8.96 -6.30
N ASP A 274 -17.50 7.87 -6.21
CA ASP A 274 -18.85 7.85 -5.63
C ASP A 274 -18.73 7.83 -4.10
N ALA A 275 -18.83 9.01 -3.51
CA ALA A 275 -18.61 9.20 -2.07
C ALA A 275 -19.67 8.49 -1.22
N GLN A 276 -20.88 8.23 -1.74
CA GLN A 276 -21.93 7.52 -1.01
C GLN A 276 -21.66 6.01 -0.94
N ASN A 277 -20.87 5.46 -1.86
CA ASN A 277 -20.49 4.06 -1.89
C ASN A 277 -19.22 3.75 -1.09
N ILE A 278 -18.57 4.77 -0.51
CA ILE A 278 -17.33 4.56 0.27
C ILE A 278 -17.58 3.59 1.43
N VAL A 279 -16.82 2.52 1.44
CA VAL A 279 -16.72 1.61 2.58
C VAL A 279 -15.62 2.11 3.49
N ALA A 280 -16.00 2.59 4.68
CA ALA A 280 -15.07 3.14 5.67
C ALA A 280 -14.88 2.18 6.85
N TYR A 281 -13.71 2.25 7.50
CA TYR A 281 -13.52 1.59 8.79
C TYR A 281 -14.51 2.13 9.82
N PRO A 282 -14.99 1.30 10.77
CA PRO A 282 -15.83 1.73 11.85
C PRO A 282 -15.25 2.98 12.57
N GLY A 283 -16.12 3.93 12.91
CA GLY A 283 -15.72 5.18 13.56
C GLY A 283 -15.18 6.27 12.64
N ALA A 284 -14.61 5.96 11.45
CA ALA A 284 -13.95 6.93 10.60
C ALA A 284 -14.91 8.01 10.04
N LEU A 285 -16.05 7.60 9.47
CA LEU A 285 -17.05 8.55 8.97
C LEU A 285 -17.65 9.40 10.11
N LYS A 286 -17.88 8.81 11.27
CA LYS A 286 -18.35 9.54 12.46
C LYS A 286 -17.33 10.60 12.86
N ALA A 287 -16.06 10.25 13.01
CA ALA A 287 -14.99 11.18 13.33
C ALA A 287 -14.92 12.34 12.31
N ALA A 288 -14.99 12.03 11.00
CA ALA A 288 -15.04 13.03 9.95
C ALA A 288 -16.27 13.95 10.05
N SER A 289 -17.45 13.43 10.38
CA SER A 289 -18.69 14.19 10.52
C SER A 289 -18.69 15.09 11.77
N GLU A 290 -17.94 14.73 12.79
CA GLU A 290 -17.69 15.54 13.99
C GLU A 290 -16.59 16.61 13.76
N GLY A 291 -16.13 16.78 12.51
CA GLY A 291 -15.16 17.80 12.10
C GLY A 291 -13.70 17.40 12.27
N MET A 292 -13.41 16.14 12.63
CA MET A 292 -12.03 15.66 12.73
C MET A 292 -11.36 15.64 11.37
N ARG A 293 -10.11 16.09 11.31
CA ARG A 293 -9.21 16.03 10.15
C ARG A 293 -7.85 15.56 10.62
N THR A 294 -7.24 14.65 9.87
CA THR A 294 -5.89 14.15 10.17
C THR A 294 -4.82 15.11 9.63
N GLY A 295 -3.61 15.03 10.15
CA GLY A 295 -2.51 15.89 9.70
C GLY A 295 -2.13 15.75 8.21
N GLY A 296 -2.54 14.64 7.56
CA GLY A 296 -2.37 14.41 6.13
C GLY A 296 -3.43 15.07 5.25
N ASP A 297 -4.66 15.27 5.75
CA ASP A 297 -5.78 15.81 4.96
C ASP A 297 -5.44 17.13 4.23
N PRO A 298 -4.91 18.18 4.87
CA PRO A 298 -4.58 19.42 4.17
C PRO A 298 -3.54 19.23 3.07
N ARG A 299 -2.52 18.40 3.30
CA ARG A 299 -1.46 18.12 2.31
C ARG A 299 -2.03 17.37 1.11
N ASN A 300 -2.90 16.39 1.34
CA ASN A 300 -3.52 15.61 0.30
C ASN A 300 -4.48 16.46 -0.55
N ARG A 301 -5.19 17.42 0.06
CA ARG A 301 -6.00 18.41 -0.68
C ARG A 301 -5.13 19.30 -1.55
N THR A 302 -4.01 19.81 -1.00
CA THR A 302 -3.06 20.62 -1.78
C THR A 302 -2.46 19.83 -2.94
N TYR A 303 -2.19 18.54 -2.76
CA TYR A 303 -1.62 17.71 -3.82
C TYR A 303 -2.51 17.61 -5.07
N VAL A 304 -3.83 17.59 -4.90
CA VAL A 304 -4.78 17.51 -6.01
C VAL A 304 -5.44 18.86 -6.34
N GLU A 305 -4.92 19.95 -5.78
CA GLU A 305 -5.45 21.30 -6.02
C GLU A 305 -5.42 21.66 -7.52
N GLY A 306 -6.54 22.17 -8.03
CA GLY A 306 -6.71 22.44 -9.46
C GLY A 306 -7.09 21.23 -10.32
N HIS A 307 -7.04 20.02 -9.77
CA HIS A 307 -7.37 18.76 -10.46
C HIS A 307 -8.56 18.03 -9.84
N CYS A 308 -9.09 18.50 -8.72
CA CYS A 308 -10.17 17.86 -7.98
C CYS A 308 -11.40 18.76 -7.88
N THR A 309 -12.56 18.23 -8.25
CA THR A 309 -13.89 18.84 -8.02
C THR A 309 -14.60 18.05 -6.94
N ILE A 310 -15.16 18.75 -5.94
CA ILE A 310 -15.86 18.12 -4.81
C ILE A 310 -17.29 18.64 -4.76
N SER A 311 -18.25 17.74 -4.87
CA SER A 311 -19.69 17.98 -4.64
C SER A 311 -20.25 17.12 -3.51
N ALA A 312 -19.49 16.11 -3.07
CA ALA A 312 -19.84 15.24 -1.96
C ALA A 312 -19.92 16.01 -0.61
N PRO A 313 -20.69 15.49 0.38
CA PRO A 313 -20.67 16.00 1.74
C PRO A 313 -19.26 16.00 2.32
N ASP A 314 -18.90 17.05 3.11
CA ASP A 314 -17.55 17.27 3.59
C ASP A 314 -16.96 16.09 4.41
N ALA A 315 -17.79 15.37 5.17
CA ALA A 315 -17.35 14.19 5.90
C ALA A 315 -16.94 13.02 4.97
N HIS A 316 -17.64 12.82 3.86
CA HIS A 316 -17.29 11.80 2.86
C HIS A 316 -16.04 12.23 2.06
N ALA A 317 -15.99 13.50 1.68
CA ALA A 317 -14.79 14.04 1.04
C ALA A 317 -13.56 13.88 1.94
N ALA A 318 -13.68 14.11 3.26
CA ALA A 318 -12.59 13.92 4.21
C ALA A 318 -12.06 12.48 4.23
N LEU A 319 -12.91 11.47 4.07
CA LEU A 319 -12.45 10.07 3.94
C LEU A 319 -11.56 9.86 2.70
N CYS A 320 -11.84 10.56 1.60
CA CYS A 320 -11.03 10.46 0.37
C CYS A 320 -9.63 11.08 0.54
N PHE A 321 -9.49 12.06 1.43
CA PHE A 321 -8.23 12.73 1.72
C PHE A 321 -7.50 12.17 2.95
N ASP A 322 -8.14 11.27 3.71
CA ASP A 322 -7.52 10.65 4.87
C ASP A 322 -6.33 9.76 4.45
N PRO A 323 -5.11 9.98 5.00
CA PRO A 323 -3.97 9.13 4.70
C PRO A 323 -4.23 7.71 5.19
N GLN A 324 -3.98 6.74 4.31
CA GLN A 324 -4.07 5.33 4.64
C GLN A 324 -2.67 4.78 4.94
N THR A 325 -2.55 3.91 5.93
CA THR A 325 -1.38 3.06 6.12
C THR A 325 -1.78 1.62 5.81
N SER A 326 -1.04 0.97 4.94
CA SER A 326 -1.36 -0.37 4.45
C SER A 326 -2.81 -0.48 3.94
N GLY A 327 -3.24 0.48 3.14
CA GLY A 327 -4.57 0.49 2.53
C GLY A 327 -4.75 -0.62 1.51
N GLY A 328 -5.92 -0.64 0.86
CA GLY A 328 -6.26 -1.63 -0.15
C GLY A 328 -5.68 -1.31 -1.53
N LEU A 329 -5.74 -2.28 -2.42
CA LEU A 329 -5.54 -2.03 -3.84
C LEU A 329 -6.75 -1.29 -4.41
N LEU A 330 -6.47 -0.24 -5.17
CA LEU A 330 -7.37 0.38 -6.12
C LEU A 330 -7.11 -0.28 -7.47
N ALA A 331 -8.13 -0.86 -8.08
CA ALA A 331 -8.04 -1.48 -9.40
C ALA A 331 -9.06 -0.86 -10.34
N VAL A 332 -8.64 -0.61 -11.57
CA VAL A 332 -9.50 -0.16 -12.66
C VAL A 332 -9.69 -1.32 -13.63
N VAL A 333 -10.94 -1.71 -13.82
CA VAL A 333 -11.32 -2.88 -14.63
C VAL A 333 -12.52 -2.57 -15.50
N PRO A 334 -12.75 -3.30 -16.62
CA PRO A 334 -13.98 -3.15 -17.40
C PRO A 334 -15.24 -3.44 -16.57
N GLN A 335 -16.33 -2.73 -16.85
CA GLN A 335 -17.59 -2.84 -16.11
C GLN A 335 -18.09 -4.28 -15.97
N HIS A 336 -17.87 -5.16 -16.94
CA HIS A 336 -18.32 -6.55 -16.87
C HIS A 336 -17.62 -7.39 -15.79
N ARG A 337 -16.47 -6.91 -15.23
CA ARG A 337 -15.75 -7.54 -14.12
C ARG A 337 -16.21 -7.06 -12.75
N GLN A 338 -17.01 -6.00 -12.67
CA GLN A 338 -17.48 -5.42 -11.41
C GLN A 338 -18.12 -6.46 -10.48
N GLN A 339 -19.10 -7.22 -10.97
CA GLN A 339 -19.83 -8.19 -10.15
C GLN A 339 -18.90 -9.29 -9.61
N GLN A 340 -17.95 -9.77 -10.43
CA GLN A 340 -16.97 -10.76 -10.00
C GLN A 340 -16.14 -10.25 -8.81
N LEU A 341 -15.70 -9.00 -8.83
CA LEU A 341 -14.93 -8.40 -7.73
C LEU A 341 -15.79 -8.13 -6.50
N LEU A 342 -17.05 -7.68 -6.67
CA LEU A 342 -17.99 -7.53 -5.55
C LEU A 342 -18.20 -8.86 -4.81
N ASP A 343 -18.37 -9.96 -5.53
CA ASP A 343 -18.55 -11.30 -4.97
C ASP A 343 -17.29 -11.79 -4.22
N LEU A 344 -16.12 -11.26 -4.55
CA LEU A 344 -14.84 -11.52 -3.88
C LEU A 344 -14.55 -10.59 -2.69
N GLY A 345 -15.47 -9.66 -2.38
CA GLY A 345 -15.40 -8.76 -1.23
C GLY A 345 -14.79 -7.38 -1.52
N TRP A 346 -14.57 -7.05 -2.79
CA TRP A 346 -14.23 -5.69 -3.18
C TRP A 346 -15.46 -4.78 -3.11
N TRP A 347 -15.26 -3.47 -3.10
CA TRP A 347 -16.34 -2.50 -3.20
C TRP A 347 -16.12 -1.55 -4.37
N HIS A 348 -17.22 -1.07 -4.93
CA HIS A 348 -17.23 -0.13 -6.06
C HIS A 348 -16.99 1.29 -5.55
N ALA A 349 -15.87 1.88 -5.96
CA ALA A 349 -15.45 3.20 -5.51
C ALA A 349 -15.81 4.31 -6.51
N GLY A 350 -16.09 3.96 -7.77
CA GLY A 350 -16.39 4.94 -8.79
C GLY A 350 -16.19 4.42 -10.21
N HIS A 351 -16.00 5.33 -11.16
CA HIS A 351 -15.89 4.99 -12.58
C HIS A 351 -14.94 5.95 -13.33
N ILE A 352 -14.61 5.57 -14.55
CA ILE A 352 -13.73 6.33 -15.44
C ILE A 352 -14.54 6.95 -16.59
N GLU A 353 -14.36 8.26 -16.79
CA GLU A 353 -14.92 8.99 -17.92
C GLU A 353 -13.86 9.54 -18.87
N ALA A 354 -14.26 9.76 -20.12
CA ALA A 354 -13.46 10.52 -21.07
C ALA A 354 -13.42 12.00 -20.68
N GLY A 355 -12.24 12.60 -20.65
CA GLY A 355 -12.09 14.02 -20.32
C GLY A 355 -10.65 14.39 -20.02
N ALA A 356 -10.44 15.65 -19.73
CA ALA A 356 -9.14 16.09 -19.20
C ALA A 356 -8.87 15.37 -17.87
N PRO A 357 -7.60 14.99 -17.59
CA PRO A 357 -7.25 14.35 -16.34
C PRO A 357 -7.77 15.13 -15.12
N GLY A 358 -8.38 14.42 -14.20
CA GLY A 358 -8.95 15.04 -13.00
C GLY A 358 -9.70 14.03 -12.14
N ILE A 359 -10.07 14.47 -10.94
CA ILE A 359 -10.89 13.72 -10.00
C ILE A 359 -12.20 14.47 -9.75
N VAL A 360 -13.30 13.75 -9.67
CA VAL A 360 -14.59 14.23 -9.19
C VAL A 360 -14.98 13.40 -7.98
N ILE A 361 -15.28 14.04 -6.83
CA ILE A 361 -15.80 13.40 -5.62
C ILE A 361 -17.25 13.85 -5.46
N GLU A 362 -18.21 12.96 -5.69
CA GLU A 362 -19.64 13.26 -5.75
C GLU A 362 -20.53 12.35 -4.90
#